data_807aaf9871e9c739672d6ab96c5a3af0
#
_entry.id   807aaf9871e9c739672d6ab96c5a3af0
#
_cell.length_a   1.000
_cell.length_b   1.000
_cell.length_c   1.000
_cell.angle_alpha   90.00
_cell.angle_beta   90.00
_cell.angle_gamma   90.00
#
_symmetry.space_group_name_H-M   'P 1'
#
loop_
_entity.id
_entity.type
_entity.pdbx_description
1 polymer ?
#
loop_
_entity_poly.entity_id
_entity_poly.type
_entity_poly.pdbx_seq_one_letter_code
_entity_poly.pdbx_strand_id
1 'polypeptide(L)'
;MEALLHNINFNENIEKKEVTKMAKWKCTVCGYIHDGDTPPAICPVCKQPKEKFVKLEEESKNPYAGTKTEKNLWEAFAGESQARNKYTYFASVAKKAGFEQIAALFLQTAENEKEHAKLWFKALGEMGDTAENLLRAAEGENAEWTDMYDRMAREADEEGFHDLAEQFRGVAAIEKAHEERYRALLKNVETKAVFEKSGVTVWECRNCGHIVVGTTAPEICPVCKHPQAYFEVRKENY
;
A
#
# COMPACT_ATOMS: atom_id res chain seq x y z
N MET A 1 -4.03 38.07 12.49
CA MET A 1 -3.26 36.86 12.79
C MET A 1 -3.48 35.89 11.63
N GLU A 2 -2.67 36.03 10.58
CA GLU A 2 -2.72 35.21 9.38
C GLU A 2 -1.95 33.93 9.69
N ALA A 3 -2.66 32.80 9.68
CA ALA A 3 -2.05 31.48 9.81
C ALA A 3 -1.41 31.14 8.46
N LEU A 4 -0.09 31.12 8.44
CA LEU A 4 0.74 30.61 7.35
C LEU A 4 0.41 29.13 7.12
N LEU A 5 -0.40 28.86 6.10
CA LEU A 5 -0.51 27.54 5.48
C LEU A 5 0.81 27.28 4.73
N HIS A 6 1.73 26.61 5.39
CA HIS A 6 2.86 26.02 4.68
C HIS A 6 2.34 24.86 3.83
N ASN A 7 2.23 25.15 2.53
CA ASN A 7 2.05 24.15 1.49
C ASN A 7 3.30 23.26 1.48
N ILE A 8 3.21 22.10 2.07
CA ILE A 8 4.20 21.05 1.85
C ILE A 8 3.94 20.51 0.44
N ASN A 9 4.75 20.95 -0.50
CA ASN A 9 4.77 20.49 -1.87
C ASN A 9 5.40 19.08 -1.88
N PHE A 10 4.62 18.03 -1.75
CA PHE A 10 5.04 16.63 -1.81
C PHE A 10 5.55 16.18 -3.20
N ASN A 11 5.71 17.10 -4.15
CA ASN A 11 5.87 16.74 -5.56
C ASN A 11 7.14 17.24 -6.25
N GLU A 12 8.17 17.68 -5.54
CA GLU A 12 9.43 18.05 -6.18
C GLU A 12 10.55 17.13 -5.70
N ASN A 13 10.97 16.21 -6.56
CA ASN A 13 12.15 15.33 -6.51
C ASN A 13 11.98 13.87 -6.06
N ILE A 14 10.88 13.21 -6.38
CA ILE A 14 10.97 11.77 -6.59
C ILE A 14 11.31 11.60 -8.08
N GLU A 15 12.60 11.55 -8.43
CA GLU A 15 13.02 10.91 -9.68
C GLU A 15 12.47 9.48 -9.61
N LYS A 16 11.36 9.24 -10.33
CA LYS A 16 10.81 7.91 -10.57
C LYS A 16 11.95 7.12 -11.21
N LYS A 17 12.69 6.32 -10.44
CA LYS A 17 13.35 5.17 -11.00
C LYS A 17 12.22 4.34 -11.60
N GLU A 18 12.01 4.52 -12.90
CA GLU A 18 11.16 3.64 -13.67
C GLU A 18 11.67 2.22 -13.44
N VAL A 19 10.97 1.47 -12.60
CA VAL A 19 11.00 0.02 -12.71
C VAL A 19 10.45 -0.21 -14.10
N THR A 20 11.31 -0.54 -15.05
CA THR A 20 10.96 -0.79 -16.45
C THR A 20 10.01 -1.99 -16.47
N LYS A 21 8.72 -1.70 -16.31
CA LYS A 21 7.65 -2.68 -16.44
C LYS A 21 7.69 -3.15 -17.87
N MET A 22 7.97 -4.44 -18.10
CA MET A 22 8.05 -5.02 -19.45
C MET A 22 6.75 -4.76 -20.18
N ALA A 23 6.87 -4.31 -21.44
CA ALA A 23 5.71 -4.03 -22.27
C ALA A 23 4.89 -5.32 -22.50
N LYS A 24 3.57 -5.20 -22.56
CA LYS A 24 2.66 -6.32 -22.89
C LYS A 24 2.26 -6.27 -24.36
N TRP A 25 2.33 -7.41 -25.03
CA TRP A 25 2.00 -7.56 -26.44
C TRP A 25 0.89 -8.60 -26.60
N LYS A 26 -0.21 -8.23 -27.26
CA LYS A 26 -1.35 -9.12 -27.52
C LYS A 26 -1.36 -9.58 -28.97
N CYS A 27 -1.40 -10.90 -29.17
CA CYS A 27 -1.64 -11.48 -30.49
C CYS A 27 -3.09 -11.20 -30.92
N THR A 28 -3.28 -10.51 -32.04
CA THR A 28 -4.59 -10.13 -32.56
C THR A 28 -5.37 -11.32 -33.10
N VAL A 29 -4.75 -12.48 -33.31
CA VAL A 29 -5.39 -13.67 -33.87
C VAL A 29 -5.93 -14.59 -32.76
N CYS A 30 -5.14 -14.87 -31.71
CA CYS A 30 -5.53 -15.84 -30.68
C CYS A 30 -5.67 -15.23 -29.28
N GLY A 31 -5.35 -13.94 -29.09
CA GLY A 31 -5.45 -13.28 -27.79
C GLY A 31 -4.30 -13.56 -26.84
N TYR A 32 -3.29 -14.37 -27.23
CA TYR A 32 -2.13 -14.63 -26.38
C TYR A 32 -1.42 -13.33 -26.00
N ILE A 33 -1.07 -13.18 -24.72
CA ILE A 33 -0.32 -12.04 -24.18
C ILE A 33 1.11 -12.46 -23.88
N HIS A 34 2.06 -11.65 -24.36
CA HIS A 34 3.49 -11.81 -24.14
C HIS A 34 4.01 -10.61 -23.32
N ASP A 35 4.75 -10.86 -22.26
CA ASP A 35 5.46 -9.85 -21.48
C ASP A 35 6.91 -9.77 -21.96
N GLY A 36 7.34 -8.58 -22.39
CA GLY A 36 8.70 -8.37 -22.90
C GLY A 36 8.83 -7.02 -23.61
N ASP A 37 10.05 -6.52 -23.80
CA ASP A 37 10.32 -5.24 -24.46
C ASP A 37 9.92 -5.25 -25.94
N THR A 38 9.88 -6.43 -26.56
CA THR A 38 9.48 -6.63 -27.94
C THR A 38 8.56 -7.85 -28.07
N PRO A 39 7.67 -7.88 -29.09
CA PRO A 39 6.83 -9.05 -29.33
C PRO A 39 7.69 -10.26 -29.74
N PRO A 40 7.27 -11.50 -29.42
CA PRO A 40 7.97 -12.69 -29.85
C PRO A 40 7.92 -12.80 -31.37
N ALA A 41 8.99 -13.30 -32.00
CA ALA A 41 9.08 -13.45 -33.45
C ALA A 41 7.91 -14.27 -34.03
N ILE A 42 7.45 -15.27 -33.27
CA ILE A 42 6.32 -16.15 -33.64
C ILE A 42 5.46 -16.37 -32.38
N CYS A 43 4.15 -16.26 -32.54
CA CYS A 43 3.21 -16.56 -31.46
C CYS A 43 3.34 -18.02 -31.00
N PRO A 44 3.60 -18.31 -29.72
CA PRO A 44 3.77 -19.67 -29.25
C PRO A 44 2.48 -20.50 -29.34
N VAL A 45 1.32 -19.85 -29.36
CA VAL A 45 -0.01 -20.49 -29.41
C VAL A 45 -0.46 -20.75 -30.83
N CYS A 46 -0.61 -19.70 -31.66
CA CYS A 46 -1.20 -19.83 -33.01
C CYS A 46 -0.19 -19.75 -34.14
N LYS A 47 1.12 -19.71 -33.84
CA LYS A 47 2.24 -19.68 -34.81
C LYS A 47 2.23 -18.50 -35.78
N GLN A 48 1.43 -17.48 -35.52
CA GLN A 48 1.43 -16.25 -36.32
C GLN A 48 2.70 -15.41 -36.07
N PRO A 49 3.19 -14.66 -37.07
CA PRO A 49 4.40 -13.87 -36.96
C PRO A 49 4.20 -12.62 -36.10
N LYS A 50 5.30 -11.97 -35.70
CA LYS A 50 5.34 -10.81 -34.78
C LYS A 50 4.47 -9.64 -35.22
N GLU A 51 4.24 -9.48 -36.52
CA GLU A 51 3.39 -8.42 -37.10
C GLU A 51 1.92 -8.53 -36.70
N LYS A 52 1.53 -9.68 -36.13
CA LYS A 52 0.20 -9.90 -35.56
C LYS A 52 0.12 -9.56 -34.07
N PHE A 53 1.16 -9.01 -33.49
CA PHE A 53 1.12 -8.50 -32.14
C PHE A 53 0.91 -6.98 -32.13
N VAL A 54 0.04 -6.53 -31.24
CA VAL A 54 -0.13 -5.11 -30.91
C VAL A 54 0.36 -4.88 -29.49
N LYS A 55 1.07 -3.79 -29.28
CA LYS A 55 1.44 -3.37 -27.93
C LYS A 55 0.16 -3.00 -27.20
N LEU A 56 -0.04 -3.61 -26.04
CA LEU A 56 -1.09 -3.14 -25.13
C LEU A 56 -0.59 -1.86 -24.49
N GLU A 57 -1.17 -0.74 -24.85
CA GLU A 57 -0.99 0.48 -24.07
C GLU A 57 -1.69 0.24 -22.75
N GLU A 58 -0.95 0.33 -21.64
CA GLU A 58 -1.60 0.38 -20.35
C GLU A 58 -2.37 1.70 -20.32
N GLU A 59 -3.69 1.63 -20.35
CA GLU A 59 -4.50 2.80 -20.05
C GLU A 59 -4.04 3.34 -18.70
N SER A 60 -3.66 4.61 -18.66
CA SER A 60 -3.30 5.26 -17.42
C SER A 60 -4.43 5.02 -16.42
N LYS A 61 -4.13 4.37 -15.29
CA LYS A 61 -5.11 4.19 -14.21
C LYS A 61 -5.64 5.54 -13.71
N ASN A 62 -4.88 6.62 -13.99
CA ASN A 62 -5.23 8.00 -13.67
C ASN A 62 -5.55 8.80 -14.95
N PRO A 63 -6.85 8.97 -15.31
CA PRO A 63 -7.24 9.76 -16.48
C PRO A 63 -6.98 11.25 -16.30
N TYR A 64 -6.63 11.72 -15.12
CA TYR A 64 -6.40 13.13 -14.79
C TYR A 64 -4.91 13.52 -14.83
N ALA A 65 -4.01 12.59 -15.20
CA ALA A 65 -2.57 12.80 -15.15
C ALA A 65 -2.13 14.11 -15.85
N GLY A 66 -1.32 14.93 -15.17
CA GLY A 66 -0.80 16.22 -15.65
C GLY A 66 -1.81 17.38 -15.59
N THR A 67 -3.04 17.18 -15.13
CA THR A 67 -4.08 18.22 -15.06
C THR A 67 -4.12 18.94 -13.71
N LYS A 68 -4.82 20.08 -13.66
CA LYS A 68 -5.17 20.74 -12.38
C LYS A 68 -6.08 19.85 -11.52
N THR A 69 -6.92 19.04 -12.14
CA THR A 69 -7.82 18.11 -11.45
C THR A 69 -7.02 17.06 -10.69
N GLU A 70 -5.93 16.53 -11.25
CA GLU A 70 -5.03 15.63 -10.53
C GLU A 70 -4.48 16.28 -9.24
N LYS A 71 -3.99 17.51 -9.35
CA LYS A 71 -3.50 18.26 -8.17
C LYS A 71 -4.59 18.46 -7.11
N ASN A 72 -5.80 18.80 -7.55
CA ASN A 72 -6.95 18.97 -6.64
C ASN A 72 -7.33 17.63 -5.97
N LEU A 73 -7.24 16.51 -6.68
CA LEU A 73 -7.50 15.17 -6.11
C LEU A 73 -6.47 14.81 -5.04
N TRP A 74 -5.18 15.11 -5.27
CA TRP A 74 -4.12 14.91 -4.26
C TRP A 74 -4.31 15.81 -3.06
N GLU A 75 -4.66 17.10 -3.26
CA GLU A 75 -4.94 18.04 -2.18
C GLU A 75 -6.15 17.58 -1.35
N ALA A 76 -7.23 17.15 -1.99
CA ALA A 76 -8.40 16.63 -1.33
C ALA A 76 -8.07 15.34 -0.54
N PHE A 77 -7.36 14.38 -1.14
CA PHE A 77 -6.92 13.18 -0.45
C PHE A 77 -6.09 13.49 0.81
N ALA A 78 -5.14 14.42 0.70
CA ALA A 78 -4.31 14.84 1.83
C ALA A 78 -5.14 15.52 2.92
N GLY A 79 -6.08 16.41 2.54
CA GLY A 79 -6.97 17.11 3.47
C GLY A 79 -7.85 16.15 4.28
N GLU A 80 -8.53 15.23 3.61
CA GLU A 80 -9.40 14.24 4.24
C GLU A 80 -8.62 13.25 5.14
N SER A 81 -7.43 12.83 4.68
CA SER A 81 -6.56 11.94 5.46
C SER A 81 -6.10 12.60 6.76
N GLN A 82 -5.76 13.89 6.72
CA GLN A 82 -5.40 14.66 7.91
C GLN A 82 -6.63 14.88 8.82
N ALA A 83 -7.79 15.22 8.26
CA ALA A 83 -9.04 15.43 9.02
C ALA A 83 -9.41 14.14 9.78
N ARG A 84 -9.35 12.98 9.12
CA ARG A 84 -9.57 11.67 9.76
C ARG A 84 -8.72 11.49 11.01
N ASN A 85 -7.41 11.73 10.90
CA ASN A 85 -6.50 11.55 12.04
C ASN A 85 -6.75 12.58 13.14
N LYS A 86 -6.93 13.87 12.79
CA LYS A 86 -7.23 14.95 13.73
C LYS A 86 -8.50 14.66 14.54
N TYR A 87 -9.58 14.22 13.88
CA TYR A 87 -10.85 13.95 14.57
C TYR A 87 -10.74 12.74 15.51
N THR A 88 -9.94 11.73 15.19
CA THR A 88 -9.64 10.62 16.10
C THR A 88 -8.93 11.14 17.38
N TYR A 89 -7.99 12.07 17.22
CA TYR A 89 -7.30 12.68 18.38
C TYR A 89 -8.25 13.57 19.19
N PHE A 90 -9.11 14.36 18.54
CA PHE A 90 -10.11 15.22 19.22
C PHE A 90 -11.14 14.37 19.97
N ALA A 91 -11.56 13.23 19.41
CA ALA A 91 -12.42 12.28 20.10
C ALA A 91 -11.81 11.78 21.41
N SER A 92 -10.51 11.48 21.40
CA SER A 92 -9.79 11.06 22.61
C SER A 92 -9.81 12.13 23.70
N VAL A 93 -9.65 13.41 23.32
CA VAL A 93 -9.71 14.54 24.26
C VAL A 93 -11.12 14.71 24.82
N ALA A 94 -12.15 14.69 23.95
CA ALA A 94 -13.55 14.81 24.35
C ALA A 94 -13.96 13.70 25.32
N LYS A 95 -13.54 12.46 25.06
CA LYS A 95 -13.81 11.32 25.92
C LYS A 95 -13.18 11.47 27.29
N LYS A 96 -11.93 11.91 27.38
CA LYS A 96 -11.25 12.19 28.67
C LYS A 96 -11.92 13.30 29.46
N ALA A 97 -12.57 14.26 28.78
CA ALA A 97 -13.33 15.35 29.40
C ALA A 97 -14.77 14.93 29.78
N GLY A 98 -15.18 13.70 29.54
CA GLY A 98 -16.52 13.17 29.86
C GLY A 98 -17.61 13.50 28.82
N PHE A 99 -17.22 13.97 27.62
CA PHE A 99 -18.15 14.31 26.54
C PHE A 99 -18.32 13.16 25.56
N GLU A 100 -18.90 12.04 26.00
CA GLU A 100 -19.03 10.81 25.20
C GLU A 100 -19.76 11.01 23.86
N GLN A 101 -20.83 11.82 23.83
CA GLN A 101 -21.54 12.13 22.58
C GLN A 101 -20.65 12.88 21.59
N ILE A 102 -19.89 13.88 22.06
CA ILE A 102 -18.98 14.66 21.21
C ILE A 102 -17.88 13.74 20.67
N ALA A 103 -17.31 12.89 21.51
CA ALA A 103 -16.32 11.90 21.09
C ALA A 103 -16.87 10.95 20.01
N ALA A 104 -18.09 10.44 20.18
CA ALA A 104 -18.74 9.58 19.20
C ALA A 104 -18.97 10.28 17.85
N LEU A 105 -19.38 11.56 17.87
CA LEU A 105 -19.56 12.36 16.65
C LEU A 105 -18.24 12.61 15.91
N PHE A 106 -17.15 12.91 16.63
CA PHE A 106 -15.82 13.00 16.02
C PHE A 106 -15.38 11.69 15.36
N LEU A 107 -15.58 10.54 16.02
CA LEU A 107 -15.24 9.24 15.45
C LEU A 107 -16.09 8.92 14.21
N GLN A 108 -17.39 9.21 14.25
CA GLN A 108 -18.27 9.04 13.11
C GLN A 108 -17.80 9.89 11.92
N THR A 109 -17.48 11.16 12.16
CA THR A 109 -16.96 12.05 11.11
C THR A 109 -15.63 11.55 10.59
N ALA A 110 -14.71 11.10 11.46
CA ALA A 110 -13.43 10.51 11.02
C ALA A 110 -13.61 9.31 10.06
N GLU A 111 -14.63 8.46 10.28
CA GLU A 111 -14.94 7.38 9.34
C GLU A 111 -15.52 7.89 8.01
N ASN A 112 -16.28 9.00 8.02
CA ASN A 112 -16.74 9.65 6.78
C ASN A 112 -15.55 10.20 5.97
N GLU A 113 -14.61 10.90 6.62
CA GLU A 113 -13.42 11.46 5.95
C GLU A 113 -12.53 10.36 5.37
N LYS A 114 -12.45 9.21 6.03
CA LYS A 114 -11.77 8.04 5.45
C LYS A 114 -12.41 7.60 4.11
N GLU A 115 -13.73 7.58 4.02
CA GLU A 115 -14.40 7.20 2.77
C GLU A 115 -14.28 8.31 1.71
N HIS A 116 -14.26 9.60 2.07
CA HIS A 116 -13.96 10.68 1.15
C HIS A 116 -12.53 10.56 0.59
N ALA A 117 -11.53 10.41 1.45
CA ALA A 117 -10.14 10.17 1.02
C ALA A 117 -10.02 9.00 0.04
N LYS A 118 -10.73 7.90 0.30
CA LYS A 118 -10.75 6.71 -0.56
C LYS A 118 -11.36 6.98 -1.94
N LEU A 119 -12.35 7.88 -2.06
CA LEU A 119 -12.90 8.29 -3.37
C LEU A 119 -11.80 8.92 -4.23
N TRP A 120 -11.05 9.86 -3.67
CA TRP A 120 -9.98 10.59 -4.36
C TRP A 120 -8.81 9.69 -4.70
N PHE A 121 -8.41 8.81 -3.77
CA PHE A 121 -7.35 7.83 -3.98
C PHE A 121 -7.68 6.84 -5.11
N LYS A 122 -8.94 6.41 -5.21
CA LYS A 122 -9.41 5.58 -6.32
C LYS A 122 -9.42 6.34 -7.64
N ALA A 123 -9.88 7.60 -7.65
CA ALA A 123 -9.90 8.42 -8.86
C ALA A 123 -8.49 8.65 -9.42
N LEU A 124 -7.49 8.79 -8.55
CA LEU A 124 -6.07 8.87 -8.90
C LEU A 124 -5.48 7.57 -9.47
N GLY A 125 -6.21 6.45 -9.40
CA GLY A 125 -5.71 5.14 -9.85
C GLY A 125 -4.68 4.52 -8.89
N GLU A 126 -4.60 5.02 -7.65
CA GLU A 126 -3.61 4.59 -6.68
C GLU A 126 -3.96 3.28 -5.96
N MET A 127 -5.21 2.84 -6.03
CA MET A 127 -5.62 1.57 -5.44
C MET A 127 -5.44 0.44 -6.45
N GLY A 128 -4.39 -0.35 -6.26
CA GLY A 128 -4.07 -1.53 -7.06
C GLY A 128 -4.59 -2.84 -6.49
N ASP A 129 -4.12 -3.95 -7.04
CA ASP A 129 -4.29 -5.28 -6.43
C ASP A 129 -3.40 -5.44 -5.18
N THR A 130 -3.46 -6.61 -4.52
CA THR A 130 -2.70 -6.84 -3.28
C THR A 130 -1.19 -6.72 -3.48
N ALA A 131 -0.63 -7.23 -4.58
CA ALA A 131 0.80 -7.17 -4.85
C ALA A 131 1.24 -5.73 -5.17
N GLU A 132 0.49 -5.02 -6.01
CA GLU A 132 0.73 -3.61 -6.31
C GLU A 132 0.67 -2.73 -5.05
N ASN A 133 -0.33 -2.95 -4.18
CA ASN A 133 -0.47 -2.19 -2.95
C ASN A 133 0.65 -2.48 -1.95
N LEU A 134 1.12 -3.74 -1.84
CA LEU A 134 2.28 -4.09 -1.01
C LEU A 134 3.57 -3.45 -1.53
N LEU A 135 3.77 -3.41 -2.85
CA LEU A 135 4.91 -2.74 -3.45
C LEU A 135 4.88 -1.25 -3.16
N ARG A 136 3.75 -0.57 -3.42
CA ARG A 136 3.59 0.87 -3.16
C ARG A 136 3.80 1.22 -1.68
N ALA A 137 3.29 0.38 -0.77
CA ALA A 137 3.53 0.57 0.66
C ALA A 137 5.02 0.45 0.98
N ALA A 138 5.71 -0.59 0.49
CA ALA A 138 7.15 -0.74 0.71
C ALA A 138 7.97 0.42 0.13
N GLU A 139 7.61 0.95 -1.03
CA GLU A 139 8.28 2.11 -1.65
C GLU A 139 8.02 3.40 -0.87
N GLY A 140 6.82 3.58 -0.34
CA GLY A 140 6.48 4.70 0.54
C GLY A 140 7.32 4.70 1.80
N GLU A 141 7.30 3.59 2.56
CA GLU A 141 8.11 3.43 3.76
C GLU A 141 9.61 3.62 3.48
N ASN A 142 10.10 3.09 2.34
CA ASN A 142 11.49 3.30 1.92
C ASN A 142 11.82 4.78 1.76
N ALA A 143 10.99 5.55 1.07
CA ALA A 143 11.19 6.99 0.90
C ALA A 143 11.14 7.75 2.24
N GLU A 144 10.28 7.31 3.17
CA GLU A 144 10.17 7.92 4.48
C GLU A 144 11.44 7.74 5.32
N TRP A 145 12.01 6.54 5.41
CA TRP A 145 13.17 6.32 6.26
C TRP A 145 14.51 6.68 5.60
N THR A 146 14.62 6.60 4.25
CA THR A 146 15.90 6.91 3.56
C THR A 146 16.11 8.38 3.27
N ASP A 147 15.02 9.16 3.13
CA ASP A 147 15.09 10.58 2.74
C ASP A 147 14.34 11.48 3.72
N MET A 148 13.03 11.29 3.88
CA MET A 148 12.18 12.24 4.58
C MET A 148 12.57 12.42 6.05
N TYR A 149 12.59 11.35 6.84
CA TYR A 149 12.92 11.41 8.27
C TYR A 149 14.40 11.68 8.54
N ASP A 150 15.31 11.20 7.67
CA ASP A 150 16.74 11.51 7.79
C ASP A 150 16.99 13.03 7.62
N ARG A 151 16.38 13.63 6.61
CA ARG A 151 16.43 15.08 6.40
C ARG A 151 15.81 15.84 7.56
N MET A 152 14.59 15.47 7.99
CA MET A 152 13.90 16.12 9.10
C MET A 152 14.69 16.05 10.41
N ALA A 153 15.35 14.91 10.69
CA ALA A 153 16.19 14.77 11.88
C ALA A 153 17.42 15.69 11.85
N ARG A 154 18.07 15.82 10.69
CA ARG A 154 19.21 16.75 10.56
C ARG A 154 18.78 18.21 10.70
N GLU A 155 17.70 18.61 10.05
CA GLU A 155 17.14 19.96 10.15
C GLU A 155 16.75 20.30 11.61
N ALA A 156 16.13 19.36 12.32
CA ALA A 156 15.79 19.55 13.73
C ALA A 156 17.02 19.70 14.64
N ASP A 157 18.10 18.92 14.37
CA ASP A 157 19.37 19.09 15.10
C ASP A 157 20.02 20.44 14.83
N GLU A 158 20.02 20.91 13.57
CA GLU A 158 20.57 22.22 13.17
C GLU A 158 19.80 23.38 13.83
N GLU A 159 18.50 23.22 14.05
CA GLU A 159 17.65 24.17 14.75
C GLU A 159 17.69 24.05 16.30
N GLY A 160 18.40 23.05 16.84
CA GLY A 160 18.54 22.80 18.28
C GLY A 160 17.42 21.98 18.92
N PHE A 161 16.55 21.33 18.13
CA PHE A 161 15.45 20.46 18.59
C PHE A 161 15.90 19.00 18.68
N HIS A 162 16.93 18.71 19.46
CA HIS A 162 17.58 17.39 19.53
C HIS A 162 16.63 16.25 19.93
N ASP A 163 15.72 16.49 20.89
CA ASP A 163 14.74 15.48 21.30
C ASP A 163 13.79 15.09 20.14
N LEU A 164 13.41 16.06 19.30
CA LEU A 164 12.59 15.82 18.12
C LEU A 164 13.39 15.10 17.02
N ALA A 165 14.66 15.46 16.86
CA ALA A 165 15.56 14.77 15.93
C ALA A 165 15.72 13.29 16.29
N GLU A 166 15.84 12.96 17.58
CA GLU A 166 15.86 11.56 18.04
C GLU A 166 14.54 10.84 17.77
N GLN A 167 13.39 11.52 17.93
CA GLN A 167 12.08 10.96 17.60
C GLN A 167 11.97 10.68 16.10
N PHE A 168 12.41 11.59 15.22
CA PHE A 168 12.43 11.35 13.77
C PHE A 168 13.27 10.13 13.41
N ARG A 169 14.48 9.97 13.98
CA ARG A 169 15.32 8.78 13.77
C ARG A 169 14.66 7.51 14.30
N GLY A 170 13.97 7.60 15.44
CA GLY A 170 13.22 6.49 16.02
C GLY A 170 12.09 6.03 15.06
N VAL A 171 11.33 6.97 14.52
CA VAL A 171 10.28 6.66 13.51
C VAL A 171 10.90 6.09 12.25
N ALA A 172 11.99 6.68 11.71
CA ALA A 172 12.69 6.15 10.54
C ALA A 172 13.07 4.66 10.70
N ALA A 173 13.53 4.26 11.90
CA ALA A 173 13.84 2.85 12.17
C ALA A 173 12.59 1.94 12.16
N ILE A 174 11.43 2.47 12.53
CA ILE A 174 10.15 1.76 12.48
C ILE A 174 9.71 1.60 11.01
N GLU A 175 9.80 2.67 10.21
CA GLU A 175 9.39 2.64 8.80
C GLU A 175 10.27 1.69 7.98
N LYS A 176 11.55 1.58 8.31
CA LYS A 176 12.42 0.52 7.76
C LYS A 176 11.89 -0.89 8.05
N ALA A 177 11.45 -1.15 9.27
CA ALA A 177 10.87 -2.45 9.63
C ALA A 177 9.51 -2.69 8.93
N HIS A 178 8.73 -1.64 8.67
CA HIS A 178 7.51 -1.72 7.87
C HIS A 178 7.83 -2.07 6.41
N GLU A 179 8.80 -1.42 5.78
CA GLU A 179 9.27 -1.76 4.43
C GLU A 179 9.68 -3.23 4.34
N GLU A 180 10.56 -3.70 5.24
CA GLU A 180 11.01 -5.09 5.25
C GLU A 180 9.82 -6.07 5.36
N ARG A 181 8.84 -5.75 6.17
CA ARG A 181 7.60 -6.53 6.32
C ARG A 181 6.79 -6.57 5.02
N TYR A 182 6.54 -5.42 4.38
CA TYR A 182 5.78 -5.35 3.15
C TYR A 182 6.49 -6.08 2.00
N ARG A 183 7.81 -5.97 1.88
CA ARG A 183 8.60 -6.73 0.89
C ARG A 183 8.53 -8.24 1.13
N ALA A 184 8.58 -8.69 2.38
CA ALA A 184 8.42 -10.10 2.71
C ALA A 184 7.02 -10.62 2.37
N LEU A 185 5.98 -9.84 2.63
CA LEU A 185 4.59 -10.18 2.27
C LEU A 185 4.40 -10.19 0.75
N LEU A 186 4.96 -9.22 0.02
CA LEU A 186 4.95 -9.19 -1.44
C LEU A 186 5.58 -10.46 -2.02
N LYS A 187 6.77 -10.82 -1.54
CA LYS A 187 7.44 -12.06 -1.95
C LYS A 187 6.55 -13.30 -1.71
N ASN A 188 5.84 -13.36 -0.58
CA ASN A 188 4.93 -14.48 -0.31
C ASN A 188 3.76 -14.52 -1.31
N VAL A 189 3.22 -13.37 -1.72
CA VAL A 189 2.15 -13.30 -2.73
C VAL A 189 2.68 -13.76 -4.09
N GLU A 190 3.79 -13.22 -4.54
CA GLU A 190 4.41 -13.53 -5.85
C GLU A 190 4.81 -15.00 -5.98
N THR A 191 5.35 -15.59 -4.92
CA THR A 191 5.78 -16.99 -4.88
C THR A 191 4.67 -17.97 -4.48
N LYS A 192 3.43 -17.48 -4.27
CA LYS A 192 2.28 -18.27 -3.75
C LYS A 192 2.53 -18.91 -2.38
N ALA A 193 3.44 -18.34 -1.61
CA ALA A 193 3.85 -18.85 -0.30
C ALA A 193 3.01 -18.31 0.87
N VAL A 194 1.85 -17.67 0.61
CA VAL A 194 0.95 -17.17 1.66
C VAL A 194 0.37 -18.34 2.48
N PHE A 195 -0.15 -19.35 1.78
CA PHE A 195 -0.80 -20.53 2.38
C PHE A 195 0.00 -21.83 2.21
N GLU A 196 1.22 -21.74 1.68
CA GLU A 196 2.13 -22.85 1.51
C GLU A 196 3.54 -22.43 1.94
N LYS A 197 4.27 -23.31 2.63
CA LYS A 197 5.65 -23.08 3.08
C LYS A 197 6.53 -24.24 2.64
N SER A 198 7.82 -23.98 2.45
CA SER A 198 8.81 -25.00 2.09
C SER A 198 9.05 -26.03 3.20
N GLY A 199 8.68 -25.73 4.44
CA GLY A 199 8.81 -26.60 5.61
C GLY A 199 7.49 -26.76 6.36
N VAL A 200 7.44 -27.74 7.25
CA VAL A 200 6.30 -27.96 8.13
C VAL A 200 6.09 -26.73 9.01
N THR A 201 4.87 -26.23 9.02
CA THR A 201 4.46 -25.00 9.70
C THR A 201 3.19 -25.26 10.50
N VAL A 202 3.01 -24.53 11.57
CA VAL A 202 1.77 -24.54 12.37
C VAL A 202 0.85 -23.47 11.82
N TRP A 203 -0.31 -23.88 11.34
CA TRP A 203 -1.36 -23.01 10.83
C TRP A 203 -2.47 -22.87 11.85
N GLU A 204 -3.03 -21.69 11.99
CA GLU A 204 -4.16 -21.41 12.87
C GLU A 204 -5.28 -20.73 12.10
N CYS A 205 -6.51 -21.23 12.30
CA CYS A 205 -7.71 -20.60 11.74
C CYS A 205 -8.09 -19.38 12.59
N ARG A 206 -8.00 -18.18 12.01
CA ARG A 206 -8.33 -16.91 12.68
C ARG A 206 -9.77 -16.80 13.17
N ASN A 207 -10.70 -17.62 12.62
CA ASN A 207 -12.09 -17.59 13.05
C ASN A 207 -12.37 -18.44 14.30
N CYS A 208 -11.78 -19.65 14.40
CA CYS A 208 -12.13 -20.59 15.47
C CYS A 208 -10.94 -21.13 16.27
N GLY A 209 -9.71 -20.72 15.96
CA GLY A 209 -8.50 -21.17 16.65
C GLY A 209 -8.06 -22.59 16.31
N HIS A 210 -8.67 -23.27 15.32
CA HIS A 210 -8.28 -24.62 14.92
C HIS A 210 -6.85 -24.64 14.40
N ILE A 211 -6.03 -25.55 14.93
CA ILE A 211 -4.61 -25.68 14.62
C ILE A 211 -4.39 -26.88 13.70
N VAL A 212 -3.57 -26.69 12.66
CA VAL A 212 -3.13 -27.73 11.74
C VAL A 212 -1.62 -27.62 11.56
N VAL A 213 -0.94 -28.76 11.51
CA VAL A 213 0.51 -28.85 11.24
C VAL A 213 0.71 -29.44 9.85
N GLY A 214 1.46 -28.73 9.01
CA GLY A 214 1.72 -29.18 7.63
C GLY A 214 2.44 -28.11 6.82
N THR A 215 2.78 -28.43 5.59
CA THR A 215 3.40 -27.46 4.66
C THR A 215 2.38 -26.49 4.06
N THR A 216 1.10 -26.88 4.03
CA THR A 216 0.02 -26.13 3.38
C THR A 216 -1.15 -25.96 4.34
N ALA A 217 -1.73 -24.76 4.38
CA ALA A 217 -2.96 -24.49 5.09
C ALA A 217 -4.14 -25.20 4.40
N PRO A 218 -5.09 -25.78 5.13
CA PRO A 218 -6.27 -26.43 4.56
C PRO A 218 -7.10 -25.48 3.68
N GLU A 219 -7.62 -25.96 2.56
CA GLU A 219 -8.54 -25.18 1.70
C GLU A 219 -9.80 -24.74 2.45
N ILE A 220 -10.29 -25.61 3.36
CA ILE A 220 -11.46 -25.36 4.20
C ILE A 220 -11.14 -25.82 5.63
N CYS A 221 -11.44 -24.96 6.61
CA CYS A 221 -11.30 -25.33 8.02
C CYS A 221 -12.23 -26.50 8.37
N PRO A 222 -11.72 -27.64 8.88
CA PRO A 222 -12.56 -28.80 9.16
C PRO A 222 -13.57 -28.55 10.28
N VAL A 223 -13.31 -27.57 11.16
CA VAL A 223 -14.16 -27.25 12.32
C VAL A 223 -15.24 -26.23 11.94
N CYS A 224 -14.87 -25.03 11.48
CA CYS A 224 -15.82 -23.93 11.28
C CYS A 224 -16.21 -23.68 9.82
N LYS A 225 -15.67 -24.46 8.88
CA LYS A 225 -15.95 -24.41 7.44
C LYS A 225 -15.58 -23.09 6.73
N HIS A 226 -14.79 -22.22 7.38
CA HIS A 226 -14.23 -21.04 6.72
C HIS A 226 -13.15 -21.44 5.69
N PRO A 227 -13.01 -20.68 4.61
CA PRO A 227 -12.03 -20.96 3.55
C PRO A 227 -10.59 -20.74 4.02
N GLN A 228 -9.63 -21.22 3.23
CA GLN A 228 -8.18 -21.12 3.46
C GLN A 228 -7.72 -19.69 3.80
N ALA A 229 -8.38 -18.68 3.27
CA ALA A 229 -8.11 -17.25 3.56
C ALA A 229 -8.18 -16.89 5.06
N TYR A 230 -8.80 -17.73 5.88
CA TYR A 230 -8.84 -17.55 7.33
C TYR A 230 -7.68 -18.20 8.08
N PHE A 231 -6.77 -18.91 7.40
CA PHE A 231 -5.58 -19.45 8.04
C PHE A 231 -4.42 -18.47 8.00
N GLU A 232 -3.65 -18.47 9.08
CA GLU A 232 -2.37 -17.78 9.16
C GLU A 232 -1.32 -18.70 9.80
N VAL A 233 -0.05 -18.37 9.63
CA VAL A 233 1.04 -19.00 10.39
C VAL A 233 0.86 -18.61 11.85
N ARG A 234 0.73 -19.60 12.72
CA ARG A 234 0.55 -19.37 14.16
C ARG A 234 1.73 -18.60 14.73
N LYS A 235 1.45 -17.57 15.51
CA LYS A 235 2.42 -16.80 16.26
C LYS A 235 2.39 -17.22 17.73
N GLU A 236 3.56 -17.53 18.27
CA GLU A 236 3.77 -17.76 19.68
C GLU A 236 4.72 -16.67 20.18
N ASN A 237 4.17 -15.66 20.85
CA ASN A 237 4.90 -14.48 21.33
C ASN A 237 4.66 -14.18 22.81
N TYR A 238 4.36 -15.20 23.59
CA TYR A 238 4.12 -15.19 25.03
C TYR A 238 5.11 -16.07 25.76
#